data_7093712331e495d9b1f9970fe2c67546
#
_entry.id   7093712331e495d9b1f9970fe2c67546
#
_cell.length_a   1.000
_cell.length_b   1.000
_cell.length_c   1.000
_cell.angle_alpha   90.00
_cell.angle_beta   90.00
_cell.angle_gamma   90.00
#
_symmetry.space_group_name_H-M   'P 1'
#
loop_
_entity.id
_entity.type
_entity.pdbx_description
1 polymer ?
#
loop_
_entity_poly.entity_id
_entity_poly.type
_entity_poly.pdbx_seq_one_letter_code
_entity_poly.pdbx_strand_id
1 'polypeptide(L)'
;MNRTTSRKLFAVAPLLVAAAAGGATLRPKPAPALDVEALAATSLLPAAAASRADTTNPAPLQEEARALWVNRWDYGDAESIAQVMEIASRAHFNMVYFQVRGPSDARYRSQLDPCSPRLCGRLGGVPTWDPLEVAVREAHARGLQLHAWLNALSGWESTRAADCAGLVPSVAGQPNHELIDHPEWAMATRSGAPQQCPNGRDVEYIYLSPGNDGVRTHLARVAADVVRRYEVDGVHLDRIRYPGSEYGWDRASLAAFGGDPAADPAGWSRFRRELVSKLVKEVHDSIRTVRAVPLSAAVWPIYDRERFGWPSSSGVAQFFQDTWGWASDGSLDVAVPMTYFYVADRPCSYLPRRPGLEPNPDWECMVADHVAGMKPTGRFVYAGILAGLPFPEIEKQIRIGREHGVNGFSVYSYGALQEVGAWRMLANGPFREPASVPRMPWLQ
;
A
#
# COMPACT_ATOMS: atom_id res chain seq x y z
N MET A 1 -6.38 -11.55 56.36
CA MET A 1 -7.45 -11.29 55.39
C MET A 1 -7.02 -10.09 54.52
N ASN A 2 -6.33 -10.35 53.43
CA ASN A 2 -5.96 -9.32 52.44
C ASN A 2 -6.41 -9.81 51.07
N ARG A 3 -7.38 -9.12 50.49
CA ARG A 3 -7.84 -9.36 49.13
C ARG A 3 -6.97 -8.54 48.16
N THR A 4 -6.14 -9.22 47.39
CA THR A 4 -5.40 -8.67 46.27
C THR A 4 -6.29 -8.71 45.01
N THR A 5 -6.77 -7.56 44.57
CA THR A 5 -7.47 -7.37 43.30
C THR A 5 -6.44 -7.32 42.18
N SER A 6 -6.36 -8.38 41.41
CA SER A 6 -5.56 -8.46 40.16
C SER A 6 -6.20 -7.61 39.07
N ARG A 7 -5.59 -6.49 38.70
CA ARG A 7 -5.92 -5.75 37.51
C ARG A 7 -5.28 -6.43 36.30
N LYS A 8 -6.11 -7.02 35.45
CA LYS A 8 -5.67 -7.49 34.14
C LYS A 8 -5.40 -6.25 33.25
N LEU A 9 -4.13 -5.96 33.01
CA LEU A 9 -3.72 -5.03 31.95
C LEU A 9 -3.93 -5.74 30.59
N PHE A 10 -4.81 -5.17 29.78
CA PHE A 10 -4.92 -5.55 28.38
C PHE A 10 -3.74 -4.97 27.60
N ALA A 11 -2.79 -5.81 27.26
CA ALA A 11 -1.73 -5.50 26.28
C ALA A 11 -2.30 -5.74 24.87
N VAL A 12 -2.81 -4.70 24.23
CA VAL A 12 -3.42 -4.78 22.88
C VAL A 12 -2.47 -4.28 21.76
N ALA A 13 -1.25 -3.86 22.10
CA ALA A 13 -0.41 -3.11 21.17
C ALA A 13 0.40 -3.89 20.11
N PRO A 14 0.82 -5.15 20.26
CA PRO A 14 1.67 -5.79 19.22
C PRO A 14 0.90 -6.43 18.06
N LEU A 15 -0.39 -6.80 18.22
CA LEU A 15 -1.10 -7.58 17.21
C LEU A 15 -1.56 -6.79 15.97
N LEU A 16 -1.85 -5.50 16.10
CA LEU A 16 -2.37 -4.70 14.99
C LEU A 16 -1.29 -4.25 13.98
N VAL A 17 -0.08 -4.02 14.46
CA VAL A 17 1.06 -3.68 13.57
C VAL A 17 1.51 -4.90 12.75
N ALA A 18 1.42 -6.10 13.33
CA ALA A 18 1.70 -7.34 12.62
C ALA A 18 0.66 -7.65 11.53
N ALA A 19 -0.62 -7.28 11.73
CA ALA A 19 -1.67 -7.47 10.71
C ALA A 19 -1.50 -6.53 9.49
N ALA A 20 -0.97 -5.32 9.70
CA ALA A 20 -0.64 -4.41 8.59
C ALA A 20 0.70 -4.76 7.92
N ALA A 21 1.62 -5.40 8.64
CA ALA A 21 2.91 -5.83 8.14
C ALA A 21 2.92 -7.29 7.65
N GLY A 22 2.10 -8.14 8.28
CA GLY A 22 1.88 -9.52 7.89
C GLY A 22 0.45 -9.68 7.43
N GLY A 23 0.21 -9.95 6.15
CA GLY A 23 -1.09 -10.41 5.69
C GLY A 23 -1.43 -11.69 6.47
N ALA A 24 -2.14 -11.55 7.59
CA ALA A 24 -2.74 -12.68 8.24
C ALA A 24 -3.58 -13.39 7.16
N THR A 25 -3.17 -14.59 6.79
CA THR A 25 -3.91 -15.46 5.89
C THR A 25 -5.15 -15.99 6.62
N LEU A 26 -6.08 -15.10 6.94
CA LEU A 26 -7.46 -15.48 7.02
C LEU A 26 -7.85 -15.77 5.56
N ARG A 27 -7.89 -17.04 5.19
CA ARG A 27 -8.58 -17.45 3.97
C ARG A 27 -10.01 -16.94 4.12
N PRO A 28 -10.48 -16.00 3.31
CA PRO A 28 -11.87 -15.65 3.35
C PRO A 28 -12.66 -16.92 3.02
N LYS A 29 -13.59 -17.30 3.90
CA LYS A 29 -14.76 -18.07 3.45
C LYS A 29 -15.33 -17.28 2.28
N PRO A 30 -15.81 -17.91 1.20
CA PRO A 30 -16.53 -17.20 0.16
C PRO A 30 -17.60 -16.35 0.87
N ALA A 31 -17.51 -15.03 0.73
CA ALA A 31 -18.48 -14.13 1.29
C ALA A 31 -19.84 -14.45 0.68
N PRO A 32 -20.93 -14.42 1.46
CA PRO A 32 -22.25 -14.49 0.89
C PRO A 32 -22.36 -13.41 -0.17
N ALA A 33 -22.89 -13.76 -1.35
CA ALA A 33 -23.09 -12.82 -2.44
C ALA A 33 -23.82 -11.59 -1.89
N LEU A 34 -23.19 -10.43 -2.02
CA LEU A 34 -23.87 -9.17 -1.71
C LEU A 34 -25.03 -9.04 -2.69
N ASP A 35 -26.21 -8.86 -2.12
CA ASP A 35 -27.41 -8.56 -2.90
C ASP A 35 -27.23 -7.16 -3.53
N VAL A 36 -26.75 -7.15 -4.77
CA VAL A 36 -26.53 -5.94 -5.58
C VAL A 36 -27.87 -5.24 -5.80
N GLU A 37 -29.01 -5.96 -5.82
CA GLU A 37 -30.35 -5.40 -5.90
C GLU A 37 -30.72 -4.61 -4.63
N ALA A 38 -30.22 -5.02 -3.47
CA ALA A 38 -30.45 -4.31 -2.22
C ALA A 38 -29.74 -2.93 -2.17
N LEU A 39 -28.65 -2.74 -2.92
CA LEU A 39 -28.04 -1.41 -3.12
C LEU A 39 -28.89 -0.53 -4.08
N ALA A 40 -29.56 -1.14 -5.07
CA ALA A 40 -30.40 -0.45 -6.03
C ALA A 40 -31.74 -0.02 -5.42
N ALA A 41 -32.30 -0.81 -4.49
CA ALA A 41 -33.63 -0.55 -3.91
C ALA A 41 -33.71 0.70 -3.02
N THR A 42 -32.59 1.30 -2.64
CA THR A 42 -32.57 2.54 -1.80
C THR A 42 -32.54 3.84 -2.61
N SER A 43 -32.50 3.80 -3.94
CA SER A 43 -32.51 5.01 -4.79
C SER A 43 -33.90 5.42 -5.30
N LEU A 44 -34.98 4.80 -4.81
CA LEU A 44 -36.35 5.25 -5.07
C LEU A 44 -36.79 6.25 -3.98
N LEU A 45 -36.22 7.47 -4.01
CA LEU A 45 -36.90 8.65 -3.46
C LEU A 45 -37.98 9.07 -4.47
N PRO A 46 -39.19 9.45 -4.03
CA PRO A 46 -40.23 9.91 -4.94
C PRO A 46 -39.72 11.14 -5.70
N ALA A 47 -39.96 11.17 -6.99
CA ALA A 47 -39.65 12.30 -7.85
C ALA A 47 -40.37 13.54 -7.31
N ALA A 48 -39.66 14.38 -6.57
CA ALA A 48 -40.09 15.73 -6.28
C ALA A 48 -40.14 16.51 -7.60
N ALA A 49 -41.21 17.17 -7.84
CA ALA A 49 -41.54 17.90 -9.06
C ALA A 49 -40.35 18.74 -9.55
N ALA A 50 -39.96 18.50 -10.82
CA ALA A 50 -38.92 19.25 -11.48
C ALA A 50 -39.24 20.73 -11.56
N SER A 51 -38.70 21.51 -10.65
CA SER A 51 -38.50 22.94 -10.84
C SER A 51 -37.50 23.10 -11.98
N ARG A 52 -37.80 23.89 -12.98
CA ARG A 52 -36.92 24.22 -14.11
C ARG A 52 -35.60 24.72 -13.56
N ALA A 53 -34.56 23.84 -13.64
CA ALA A 53 -33.22 24.20 -13.26
C ALA A 53 -32.69 25.21 -14.26
N ASP A 54 -32.29 26.33 -13.73
CA ASP A 54 -31.39 27.31 -14.33
C ASP A 54 -30.13 26.58 -14.80
N THR A 55 -29.70 26.77 -16.04
CA THR A 55 -28.50 26.15 -16.63
C THR A 55 -27.24 26.85 -16.14
N THR A 56 -27.07 26.95 -14.84
CA THR A 56 -25.80 27.34 -14.23
C THR A 56 -24.89 26.11 -14.17
N ASN A 57 -23.66 26.30 -14.62
CA ASN A 57 -22.58 25.31 -14.56
C ASN A 57 -22.63 24.59 -13.20
N PRO A 58 -22.71 23.24 -13.15
CA PRO A 58 -22.75 22.55 -11.88
C PRO A 58 -21.54 22.96 -11.03
N ALA A 59 -21.77 23.23 -9.76
CA ALA A 59 -20.68 23.54 -8.85
C ALA A 59 -19.57 22.51 -8.99
N PRO A 60 -18.28 22.93 -8.98
CA PRO A 60 -17.18 21.99 -9.13
C PRO A 60 -17.25 20.96 -7.99
N LEU A 61 -17.07 19.67 -8.34
CA LEU A 61 -17.02 18.60 -7.35
C LEU A 61 -15.91 18.87 -6.33
N GLN A 62 -16.16 18.51 -5.08
CA GLN A 62 -15.11 18.52 -4.06
C GLN A 62 -13.91 17.69 -4.57
N GLU A 63 -12.70 18.22 -4.49
CA GLU A 63 -11.49 17.46 -4.79
C GLU A 63 -11.06 16.67 -3.55
N GLU A 64 -11.19 15.36 -3.61
CA GLU A 64 -10.79 14.42 -2.56
C GLU A 64 -10.56 13.05 -3.15
N ALA A 65 -9.34 12.52 -3.09
CA ALA A 65 -9.09 11.14 -3.49
C ALA A 65 -9.74 10.16 -2.50
N ARG A 66 -10.49 9.20 -3.00
CA ARG A 66 -11.12 8.11 -2.25
C ARG A 66 -10.65 6.80 -2.85
N ALA A 67 -9.47 6.36 -2.40
CA ALA A 67 -8.80 5.20 -2.92
C ALA A 67 -9.19 3.93 -2.15
N LEU A 68 -9.43 2.86 -2.87
CA LEU A 68 -9.73 1.54 -2.34
C LEU A 68 -8.59 0.57 -2.68
N TRP A 69 -8.05 -0.12 -1.68
CA TRP A 69 -7.09 -1.18 -1.90
C TRP A 69 -7.80 -2.49 -2.24
N VAL A 70 -7.45 -3.08 -3.41
CA VAL A 70 -7.95 -4.37 -3.89
C VAL A 70 -6.77 -5.33 -3.97
N ASN A 71 -6.73 -6.29 -3.04
CA ASN A 71 -5.65 -7.26 -2.95
C ASN A 71 -5.75 -8.30 -4.06
N ARG A 72 -4.62 -8.94 -4.36
CA ARG A 72 -4.57 -10.09 -5.28
C ARG A 72 -5.45 -11.29 -4.85
N TRP A 73 -6.02 -11.24 -3.64
CA TRP A 73 -6.92 -12.27 -3.10
C TRP A 73 -8.40 -11.95 -3.33
N ASP A 74 -8.73 -10.70 -3.63
CA ASP A 74 -10.09 -10.17 -3.68
C ASP A 74 -10.78 -10.46 -5.02
N TYR A 75 -10.06 -11.01 -6.00
CA TYR A 75 -10.59 -11.35 -7.32
C TYR A 75 -10.02 -12.66 -7.85
N GLY A 76 -10.79 -13.37 -8.70
CA GLY A 76 -10.41 -14.65 -9.29
C GLY A 76 -10.73 -14.78 -10.78
N ASP A 77 -11.65 -13.95 -11.28
CA ASP A 77 -12.14 -13.93 -12.66
C ASP A 77 -12.61 -12.53 -13.07
N ALA A 78 -13.05 -12.39 -14.31
CA ALA A 78 -13.49 -11.10 -14.86
C ALA A 78 -14.77 -10.57 -14.19
N GLU A 79 -15.67 -11.47 -13.76
CA GLU A 79 -16.93 -11.10 -13.10
C GLU A 79 -16.67 -10.52 -11.72
N SER A 80 -15.82 -11.15 -10.92
CA SER A 80 -15.43 -10.64 -9.61
C SER A 80 -14.72 -9.30 -9.70
N ILE A 81 -13.90 -9.04 -10.73
CA ILE A 81 -13.30 -7.71 -10.98
C ILE A 81 -14.39 -6.68 -11.29
N ALA A 82 -15.33 -7.00 -12.18
CA ALA A 82 -16.44 -6.10 -12.50
C ALA A 82 -17.29 -5.77 -11.27
N GLN A 83 -17.56 -6.77 -10.40
CA GLN A 83 -18.24 -6.58 -9.13
C GLN A 83 -17.50 -5.67 -8.16
N VAL A 84 -16.16 -5.83 -8.03
CA VAL A 84 -15.31 -4.94 -7.22
C VAL A 84 -15.48 -3.49 -7.67
N MET A 85 -15.37 -3.22 -8.99
CA MET A 85 -15.45 -1.86 -9.53
C MET A 85 -16.85 -1.26 -9.38
N GLU A 86 -17.90 -2.09 -9.55
CA GLU A 86 -19.29 -1.69 -9.36
C GLU A 86 -19.56 -1.26 -7.91
N ILE A 87 -19.12 -2.07 -6.95
CA ILE A 87 -19.31 -1.77 -5.52
C ILE A 87 -18.52 -0.53 -5.13
N ALA A 88 -17.27 -0.40 -5.59
CA ALA A 88 -16.44 0.77 -5.31
C ALA A 88 -17.09 2.07 -5.84
N SER A 89 -17.55 2.07 -7.09
CA SER A 89 -18.22 3.22 -7.70
C SER A 89 -19.50 3.60 -6.94
N ARG A 90 -20.35 2.63 -6.60
CA ARG A 90 -21.58 2.86 -5.82
C ARG A 90 -21.32 3.37 -4.38
N ALA A 91 -20.15 3.04 -3.83
CA ALA A 91 -19.74 3.55 -2.53
C ALA A 91 -19.00 4.91 -2.62
N HIS A 92 -19.03 5.55 -3.78
CA HIS A 92 -18.43 6.84 -4.11
C HIS A 92 -16.90 6.87 -3.89
N PHE A 93 -16.22 5.73 -4.06
CA PHE A 93 -14.80 5.73 -4.35
C PHE A 93 -14.56 6.28 -5.75
N ASN A 94 -13.39 6.86 -5.98
CA ASN A 94 -13.01 7.40 -7.29
C ASN A 94 -11.65 6.90 -7.78
N MET A 95 -11.00 6.02 -6.97
CA MET A 95 -9.70 5.43 -7.27
C MET A 95 -9.59 4.02 -6.69
N VAL A 96 -8.89 3.14 -7.41
CA VAL A 96 -8.59 1.78 -6.96
C VAL A 96 -7.09 1.53 -7.07
N TYR A 97 -6.46 1.09 -5.98
CA TYR A 97 -5.14 0.44 -6.02
C TYR A 97 -5.35 -1.06 -6.26
N PHE A 98 -5.10 -1.51 -7.48
CA PHE A 98 -5.34 -2.89 -7.90
C PHE A 98 -4.03 -3.69 -7.91
N GLN A 99 -3.90 -4.67 -7.03
CA GLN A 99 -2.65 -5.41 -6.86
C GLN A 99 -2.38 -6.34 -8.03
N VAL A 100 -1.39 -6.02 -8.84
CA VAL A 100 -1.00 -6.77 -10.04
C VAL A 100 0.36 -7.45 -9.93
N ARG A 101 1.21 -7.02 -8.97
CA ARG A 101 2.48 -7.68 -8.64
C ARG A 101 2.51 -8.02 -7.15
N GLY A 102 2.69 -9.29 -6.86
CA GLY A 102 2.81 -9.81 -5.51
C GLY A 102 4.28 -10.06 -5.14
N PRO A 103 4.67 -11.29 -4.75
CA PRO A 103 6.04 -11.64 -4.43
C PRO A 103 6.86 -11.91 -5.72
N SER A 104 7.17 -10.85 -6.47
CA SER A 104 7.86 -10.91 -7.77
C SER A 104 7.17 -11.82 -8.79
N ASP A 105 5.84 -11.90 -8.71
CA ASP A 105 4.98 -12.60 -9.65
C ASP A 105 3.89 -11.67 -10.22
N ALA A 106 3.53 -11.89 -11.48
CA ALA A 106 2.58 -11.05 -12.19
C ALA A 106 1.17 -11.65 -12.22
N ARG A 107 0.17 -10.79 -11.96
CA ARG A 107 -1.25 -11.09 -12.19
C ARG A 107 -1.81 -10.33 -13.40
N TYR A 108 -1.00 -10.26 -14.42
CA TYR A 108 -1.28 -9.73 -15.76
C TYR A 108 -0.38 -10.46 -16.75
N ARG A 109 -0.57 -10.26 -18.04
CA ARG A 109 0.31 -10.86 -19.06
C ARG A 109 1.65 -10.15 -19.09
N SER A 110 2.52 -10.43 -18.13
CA SER A 110 3.88 -9.89 -18.07
C SER A 110 4.83 -10.66 -18.99
N GLN A 111 5.86 -9.96 -19.48
CA GLN A 111 7.03 -10.54 -20.15
C GLN A 111 8.30 -10.40 -19.31
N LEU A 112 8.17 -9.85 -18.10
CA LEU A 112 9.29 -9.56 -17.21
C LEU A 112 9.24 -10.39 -15.93
N ASP A 113 8.06 -10.45 -15.29
CA ASP A 113 7.82 -11.29 -14.12
C ASP A 113 7.07 -12.57 -14.50
N PRO A 114 7.30 -13.70 -13.83
CA PRO A 114 6.57 -14.94 -14.08
C PRO A 114 5.08 -14.79 -13.70
N CYS A 115 4.24 -15.54 -14.42
CA CYS A 115 2.82 -15.57 -14.06
C CYS A 115 2.61 -16.12 -12.65
N SER A 116 1.78 -15.44 -11.87
CA SER A 116 1.41 -15.85 -10.51
C SER A 116 0.75 -17.24 -10.48
N PRO A 117 1.04 -18.08 -9.49
CA PRO A 117 0.35 -19.37 -9.31
C PRO A 117 -1.16 -19.25 -9.26
N ARG A 118 -1.70 -18.15 -8.72
CA ARG A 118 -3.15 -17.93 -8.65
C ARG A 118 -3.81 -17.63 -9.99
N LEU A 119 -3.05 -17.08 -10.93
CA LEU A 119 -3.55 -16.82 -12.29
C LEU A 119 -3.34 -18.02 -13.21
N CYS A 120 -2.19 -18.68 -13.07
CA CYS A 120 -1.73 -19.70 -14.01
C CYS A 120 -1.72 -21.13 -13.45
N GLY A 121 -2.22 -21.35 -12.21
CA GLY A 121 -2.21 -22.65 -11.54
C GLY A 121 -0.83 -23.05 -10.99
N ARG A 122 0.26 -22.49 -11.54
CA ARG A 122 1.64 -22.64 -11.07
C ARG A 122 2.43 -21.37 -11.37
N LEU A 123 3.55 -21.18 -10.66
CA LEU A 123 4.50 -20.12 -10.98
C LEU A 123 5.02 -20.27 -12.42
N GLY A 124 5.02 -19.18 -13.16
CA GLY A 124 5.52 -19.13 -14.53
C GLY A 124 4.77 -19.99 -15.52
N GLY A 125 3.48 -20.25 -15.27
CA GLY A 125 2.56 -20.83 -16.25
C GLY A 125 2.18 -19.80 -17.33
N VAL A 126 1.38 -20.22 -18.32
CA VAL A 126 0.89 -19.36 -19.39
C VAL A 126 -0.45 -18.77 -19.01
N PRO A 127 -0.62 -17.43 -18.93
CA PRO A 127 -1.90 -16.82 -18.58
C PRO A 127 -2.91 -16.95 -19.72
N THR A 128 -4.11 -17.45 -19.38
CA THR A 128 -5.22 -17.60 -20.34
C THR A 128 -6.04 -16.31 -20.54
N TRP A 129 -5.98 -15.41 -19.58
CA TRP A 129 -6.64 -14.09 -19.60
C TRP A 129 -5.77 -13.03 -18.90
N ASP A 130 -6.20 -11.77 -18.96
CA ASP A 130 -5.45 -10.65 -18.39
C ASP A 130 -6.29 -9.89 -17.36
N PRO A 131 -6.06 -10.11 -16.05
CA PRO A 131 -6.78 -9.40 -15.00
C PRO A 131 -6.62 -7.86 -15.04
N LEU A 132 -5.44 -7.35 -15.41
CA LEU A 132 -5.21 -5.90 -15.43
C LEU A 132 -5.97 -5.23 -16.58
N GLU A 133 -6.00 -5.84 -17.76
CA GLU A 133 -6.79 -5.35 -18.90
C GLU A 133 -8.29 -5.26 -18.54
N VAL A 134 -8.83 -6.30 -17.88
CA VAL A 134 -10.20 -6.30 -17.39
C VAL A 134 -10.41 -5.21 -16.35
N ALA A 135 -9.51 -5.08 -15.37
CA ALA A 135 -9.65 -4.12 -14.29
C ALA A 135 -9.63 -2.67 -14.78
N VAL A 136 -8.75 -2.33 -15.71
CA VAL A 136 -8.71 -0.98 -16.34
C VAL A 136 -10.02 -0.67 -17.05
N ARG A 137 -10.49 -1.59 -17.90
CA ARG A 137 -11.75 -1.43 -18.62
C ARG A 137 -12.94 -1.23 -17.68
N GLU A 138 -13.07 -2.08 -16.66
CA GLU A 138 -14.19 -2.04 -15.72
C GLU A 138 -14.16 -0.83 -14.79
N ALA A 139 -12.96 -0.37 -14.40
CA ALA A 139 -12.78 0.86 -13.62
C ALA A 139 -13.18 2.09 -14.45
N HIS A 140 -12.63 2.24 -15.65
CA HIS A 140 -12.90 3.39 -16.52
C HIS A 140 -14.37 3.46 -16.95
N ALA A 141 -15.01 2.31 -17.21
CA ALA A 141 -16.45 2.28 -17.53
C ALA A 141 -17.33 2.83 -16.39
N ARG A 142 -16.79 2.94 -15.17
CA ARG A 142 -17.48 3.45 -13.97
C ARG A 142 -16.90 4.76 -13.44
N GLY A 143 -16.02 5.41 -14.20
CA GLY A 143 -15.38 6.68 -13.82
C GLY A 143 -14.38 6.57 -12.66
N LEU A 144 -13.85 5.38 -12.40
CA LEU A 144 -12.81 5.14 -11.41
C LEU A 144 -11.42 5.24 -12.06
N GLN A 145 -10.45 5.89 -11.38
CA GLN A 145 -9.05 5.74 -11.72
C GLN A 145 -8.54 4.37 -11.23
N LEU A 146 -7.70 3.73 -12.04
CA LEU A 146 -7.03 2.49 -11.67
C LEU A 146 -5.52 2.68 -11.61
N HIS A 147 -4.96 2.53 -10.40
CA HIS A 147 -3.53 2.55 -10.18
C HIS A 147 -3.01 1.12 -10.01
N ALA A 148 -2.00 0.75 -10.80
CA ALA A 148 -1.38 -0.56 -10.68
C ALA A 148 -0.57 -0.66 -9.38
N TRP A 149 -0.98 -1.53 -8.47
CA TRP A 149 -0.28 -1.76 -7.21
C TRP A 149 0.78 -2.85 -7.38
N LEU A 150 2.04 -2.46 -7.15
CA LEU A 150 3.22 -3.31 -7.25
C LEU A 150 3.86 -3.45 -5.86
N ASN A 151 3.99 -4.68 -5.36
CA ASN A 151 4.89 -4.94 -4.25
C ASN A 151 6.33 -4.84 -4.76
N ALA A 152 7.09 -3.86 -4.26
CA ALA A 152 8.39 -3.50 -4.81
C ALA A 152 9.49 -4.53 -4.50
N LEU A 153 9.81 -4.68 -3.23
CA LEU A 153 10.95 -5.51 -2.78
C LEU A 153 10.54 -6.87 -2.21
N SER A 154 9.28 -7.29 -2.31
CA SER A 154 8.86 -8.63 -1.93
C SER A 154 9.28 -9.64 -2.98
N GLY A 155 10.28 -10.46 -2.68
CA GLY A 155 10.76 -11.51 -3.57
C GLY A 155 9.86 -12.74 -3.54
N TRP A 156 9.75 -13.45 -2.42
CA TRP A 156 8.92 -14.66 -2.35
C TRP A 156 8.29 -14.85 -0.96
N GLU A 157 7.09 -15.42 -0.90
CA GLU A 157 6.46 -15.79 0.38
C GLU A 157 7.30 -16.90 1.06
N SER A 158 7.65 -16.71 2.33
CA SER A 158 8.65 -17.55 2.98
C SER A 158 8.28 -18.03 4.39
N THR A 159 7.02 -17.90 4.78
CA THR A 159 6.57 -18.27 6.13
C THR A 159 6.32 -19.77 6.29
N ARG A 160 6.02 -20.49 5.23
CA ARG A 160 5.68 -21.92 5.25
C ARG A 160 6.51 -22.72 4.25
N ALA A 161 6.86 -23.94 4.60
CA ALA A 161 7.57 -24.85 3.69
C ALA A 161 6.79 -25.10 2.38
N ALA A 162 5.46 -25.09 2.41
CA ALA A 162 4.62 -25.23 1.21
C ALA A 162 4.78 -24.05 0.24
N ASP A 163 4.97 -22.82 0.77
CA ASP A 163 5.21 -21.64 -0.06
C ASP A 163 6.58 -21.74 -0.73
N CYS A 164 7.59 -22.24 0.01
CA CYS A 164 8.93 -22.46 -0.51
C CYS A 164 8.97 -23.46 -1.69
N ALA A 165 8.20 -24.53 -1.59
CA ALA A 165 8.10 -25.54 -2.65
C ALA A 165 7.45 -24.98 -3.94
N GLY A 166 6.75 -23.84 -3.85
CA GLY A 166 6.15 -23.13 -4.98
C GLY A 166 7.13 -22.34 -5.83
N LEU A 167 8.35 -22.05 -5.32
CA LEU A 167 9.40 -21.35 -6.07
C LEU A 167 10.08 -22.33 -7.03
N VAL A 168 9.52 -22.47 -8.22
CA VAL A 168 9.94 -23.43 -9.24
C VAL A 168 10.19 -22.71 -10.58
N PRO A 169 11.08 -23.25 -11.44
CA PRO A 169 11.31 -22.69 -12.77
C PRO A 169 10.02 -22.59 -13.60
N SER A 170 9.91 -21.54 -14.39
CA SER A 170 8.81 -21.28 -15.29
C SER A 170 8.75 -22.33 -16.43
N VAL A 171 7.59 -22.42 -17.08
CA VAL A 171 7.48 -23.21 -18.33
C VAL A 171 8.30 -22.53 -19.44
N ALA A 172 8.71 -23.33 -20.41
CA ALA A 172 9.53 -22.83 -21.52
C ALA A 172 8.89 -21.61 -22.22
N GLY A 173 9.69 -20.59 -22.44
CA GLY A 173 9.25 -19.34 -23.08
C GLY A 173 8.58 -18.33 -22.14
N GLN A 174 8.45 -18.64 -20.86
CA GLN A 174 7.99 -17.69 -19.84
C GLN A 174 9.16 -17.16 -18.99
N PRO A 175 9.12 -15.91 -18.48
CA PRO A 175 10.15 -15.38 -17.61
C PRO A 175 10.24 -16.19 -16.31
N ASN A 176 11.45 -16.41 -15.84
CA ASN A 176 11.68 -17.01 -14.54
C ASN A 176 11.49 -15.99 -13.40
N HIS A 177 11.32 -16.53 -12.21
CA HIS A 177 11.31 -15.72 -11.01
C HIS A 177 12.73 -15.21 -10.69
N GLU A 178 12.85 -13.94 -10.28
CA GLU A 178 14.13 -13.27 -10.00
C GLU A 178 15.03 -14.08 -9.04
N LEU A 179 14.47 -14.67 -7.99
CA LEU A 179 15.25 -15.49 -7.04
C LEU A 179 15.67 -16.87 -7.58
N ILE A 180 15.17 -17.30 -8.73
CA ILE A 180 15.64 -18.50 -9.43
C ILE A 180 16.84 -18.16 -10.28
N ASP A 181 16.75 -17.07 -11.05
CA ASP A 181 17.83 -16.64 -11.94
C ASP A 181 18.93 -15.89 -11.18
N HIS A 182 18.59 -15.22 -10.08
CA HIS A 182 19.44 -14.36 -9.28
C HIS A 182 19.22 -14.59 -7.76
N PRO A 183 19.59 -15.74 -7.22
CA PRO A 183 19.45 -16.02 -5.79
C PRO A 183 20.25 -15.05 -4.91
N GLU A 184 21.30 -14.44 -5.45
CA GLU A 184 22.12 -13.42 -4.80
C GLU A 184 21.40 -12.06 -4.61
N TRP A 185 20.22 -11.88 -5.21
CA TRP A 185 19.40 -10.69 -5.01
C TRP A 185 18.63 -10.70 -3.67
N ALA A 186 18.55 -11.86 -3.01
CA ALA A 186 17.96 -11.96 -1.69
C ALA A 186 18.72 -11.09 -0.68
N MET A 187 17.98 -10.31 0.13
CA MET A 187 18.59 -9.57 1.23
C MET A 187 19.26 -10.51 2.22
N ALA A 188 20.37 -10.05 2.80
CA ALA A 188 21.04 -10.74 3.88
C ALA A 188 20.84 -10.04 5.23
N THR A 189 20.89 -10.83 6.30
CA THR A 189 20.96 -10.35 7.67
C THR A 189 22.38 -9.90 8.01
N ARG A 190 22.56 -9.31 9.21
CA ARG A 190 23.86 -8.84 9.69
C ARG A 190 24.94 -9.93 9.71
N SER A 191 24.58 -11.21 9.80
CA SER A 191 25.54 -12.33 9.70
C SER A 191 26.08 -12.57 8.29
N GLY A 192 25.56 -11.83 7.28
CA GLY A 192 25.86 -12.08 5.86
C GLY A 192 25.06 -13.24 5.26
N ALA A 193 24.26 -13.94 6.07
CA ALA A 193 23.41 -15.00 5.58
C ALA A 193 22.23 -14.42 4.78
N PRO A 194 22.01 -14.84 3.51
CA PRO A 194 20.84 -14.44 2.76
C PRO A 194 19.56 -15.00 3.41
N GLN A 195 18.46 -14.28 3.22
CA GLN A 195 17.16 -14.80 3.62
C GLN A 195 16.87 -16.10 2.88
N GLN A 196 16.37 -17.07 3.60
CA GLN A 196 16.09 -18.43 3.09
C GLN A 196 14.59 -18.73 3.20
N CYS A 197 14.15 -19.79 2.54
CA CYS A 197 12.81 -20.29 2.62
C CYS A 197 12.78 -21.68 3.29
N PRO A 198 12.05 -21.86 4.40
CA PRO A 198 11.26 -20.88 5.13
C PRO A 198 12.11 -19.90 5.94
N ASN A 199 11.68 -18.66 6.03
CA ASN A 199 12.44 -17.57 6.64
C ASN A 199 11.98 -17.27 8.08
N GLY A 200 11.60 -18.22 8.86
CA GLY A 200 11.15 -17.97 10.22
C GLY A 200 9.86 -17.13 10.31
N ARG A 201 9.40 -16.85 11.53
CA ARG A 201 8.06 -16.29 11.76
C ARG A 201 7.97 -14.77 11.63
N ASP A 202 9.10 -14.06 11.58
CA ASP A 202 9.10 -12.60 11.76
C ASP A 202 9.08 -11.80 10.46
N VAL A 203 9.32 -12.46 9.31
CA VAL A 203 9.36 -11.82 8.00
C VAL A 203 8.58 -12.65 6.99
N GLU A 204 7.54 -12.04 6.43
CA GLU A 204 6.60 -12.71 5.51
C GLU A 204 7.25 -13.12 4.19
N TYR A 205 8.23 -12.32 3.72
CA TYR A 205 8.87 -12.51 2.42
C TYR A 205 10.39 -12.69 2.55
N ILE A 206 10.98 -13.37 1.57
CA ILE A 206 12.34 -13.06 1.16
C ILE A 206 12.29 -11.73 0.45
N TYR A 207 13.04 -10.73 0.92
CA TYR A 207 13.11 -9.42 0.29
C TYR A 207 14.27 -9.37 -0.71
N LEU A 208 14.05 -8.63 -1.80
CA LEU A 208 15.07 -8.31 -2.78
C LEU A 208 15.87 -7.10 -2.32
N SER A 209 17.20 -7.16 -2.44
CA SER A 209 18.06 -6.08 -2.00
C SER A 209 18.14 -4.94 -3.02
N PRO A 210 17.79 -3.71 -2.65
CA PRO A 210 17.96 -2.54 -3.53
C PRO A 210 19.44 -2.17 -3.73
N GLY A 211 20.38 -2.81 -3.02
CA GLY A 211 21.82 -2.71 -3.27
C GLY A 211 22.24 -3.33 -4.61
N ASN A 212 21.46 -4.24 -5.14
CA ASN A 212 21.67 -4.79 -6.48
C ASN A 212 21.07 -3.87 -7.56
N ASP A 213 21.87 -3.41 -8.49
CA ASP A 213 21.43 -2.61 -9.62
C ASP A 213 20.38 -3.35 -10.48
N GLY A 214 20.55 -4.68 -10.61
CA GLY A 214 19.60 -5.54 -11.33
C GLY A 214 18.19 -5.48 -10.74
N VAL A 215 18.04 -5.53 -9.41
CA VAL A 215 16.75 -5.43 -8.71
C VAL A 215 16.07 -4.08 -9.04
N ARG A 216 16.83 -2.98 -8.95
CA ARG A 216 16.28 -1.65 -9.22
C ARG A 216 15.85 -1.49 -10.68
N THR A 217 16.74 -1.88 -11.59
CA THR A 217 16.48 -1.83 -13.05
C THR A 217 15.30 -2.72 -13.43
N HIS A 218 15.17 -3.92 -12.85
CA HIS A 218 14.07 -4.82 -13.13
C HIS A 218 12.72 -4.20 -12.71
N LEU A 219 12.60 -3.72 -11.46
CA LEU A 219 11.36 -3.10 -10.99
C LEU A 219 10.99 -1.85 -11.80
N ALA A 220 11.98 -1.01 -12.15
CA ALA A 220 11.75 0.17 -12.98
C ALA A 220 11.20 -0.22 -14.37
N ARG A 221 11.75 -1.29 -14.97
CA ARG A 221 11.25 -1.84 -16.25
C ARG A 221 9.85 -2.42 -16.13
N VAL A 222 9.55 -3.15 -15.04
CA VAL A 222 8.21 -3.70 -14.77
C VAL A 222 7.18 -2.57 -14.67
N ALA A 223 7.47 -1.52 -13.92
CA ALA A 223 6.56 -0.37 -13.78
C ALA A 223 6.34 0.36 -15.12
N ALA A 224 7.42 0.60 -15.87
CA ALA A 224 7.33 1.22 -17.20
C ALA A 224 6.58 0.34 -18.22
N ASP A 225 6.74 -0.99 -18.16
CA ASP A 225 6.01 -1.93 -19.02
C ASP A 225 4.50 -1.91 -18.74
N VAL A 226 4.10 -1.87 -17.47
CA VAL A 226 2.69 -1.72 -17.07
C VAL A 226 2.11 -0.43 -17.63
N VAL A 227 2.78 0.71 -17.44
CA VAL A 227 2.30 2.02 -17.95
C VAL A 227 2.26 2.08 -19.48
N ARG A 228 3.19 1.39 -20.17
CA ARG A 228 3.23 1.34 -21.64
C ARG A 228 2.09 0.51 -22.23
N ARG A 229 1.74 -0.59 -21.59
CA ARG A 229 0.83 -1.59 -22.15
C ARG A 229 -0.61 -1.43 -21.72
N TYR A 230 -0.83 -0.74 -20.59
CA TYR A 230 -2.17 -0.58 -20.01
C TYR A 230 -2.45 0.90 -19.74
N GLU A 231 -3.71 1.30 -19.94
CA GLU A 231 -4.18 2.65 -19.65
C GLU A 231 -4.43 2.83 -18.12
N VAL A 232 -3.41 2.46 -17.32
CA VAL A 232 -3.47 2.73 -15.86
C VAL A 232 -3.33 4.22 -15.60
N ASP A 233 -4.03 4.73 -14.60
CA ASP A 233 -4.02 6.16 -14.22
C ASP A 233 -2.87 6.48 -13.26
N GLY A 234 -2.16 5.48 -12.73
CA GLY A 234 -1.02 5.64 -11.85
C GLY A 234 -0.33 4.33 -11.51
N VAL A 235 0.80 4.46 -10.82
CA VAL A 235 1.53 3.34 -10.21
C VAL A 235 1.57 3.53 -8.70
N HIS A 236 1.32 2.46 -7.96
CA HIS A 236 1.37 2.44 -6.52
C HIS A 236 2.38 1.42 -6.03
N LEU A 237 3.42 1.87 -5.30
CA LEU A 237 4.44 1.01 -4.72
C LEU A 237 4.08 0.62 -3.29
N ASP A 238 4.04 -0.67 -3.02
CA ASP A 238 4.03 -1.19 -1.65
C ASP A 238 5.31 -1.99 -1.39
N ARG A 239 5.61 -2.26 -0.13
CA ARG A 239 6.85 -2.97 0.27
C ARG A 239 8.12 -2.32 -0.30
N ILE A 240 8.07 -1.02 -0.57
CA ILE A 240 9.22 -0.21 -1.00
C ILE A 240 10.07 0.17 0.22
N ARG A 241 10.60 -0.85 0.89
CA ARG A 241 11.31 -0.72 2.16
C ARG A 241 12.12 -1.97 2.50
N TYR A 242 13.05 -1.83 3.41
CA TYR A 242 13.63 -2.98 4.10
C TYR A 242 12.63 -3.58 5.10
N PRO A 243 12.72 -4.89 5.41
CA PRO A 243 11.86 -5.50 6.43
C PRO A 243 12.23 -5.09 7.86
N GLY A 244 13.44 -4.58 8.07
CA GLY A 244 13.95 -4.11 9.35
C GLY A 244 15.39 -3.61 9.25
N SER A 245 15.89 -3.01 10.31
CA SER A 245 17.25 -2.43 10.36
C SER A 245 18.37 -3.46 10.35
N GLU A 246 18.06 -4.73 10.65
CA GLU A 246 18.98 -5.87 10.65
C GLU A 246 19.30 -6.41 9.26
N TYR A 247 18.56 -5.97 8.22
CA TYR A 247 18.71 -6.41 6.84
C TYR A 247 19.55 -5.46 5.97
N GLY A 248 19.93 -5.95 4.79
CA GLY A 248 20.71 -5.21 3.80
C GLY A 248 22.21 -5.48 3.86
N TRP A 249 22.63 -6.55 4.53
CA TRP A 249 24.05 -6.96 4.65
C TRP A 249 24.45 -7.92 3.54
N ASP A 250 23.78 -7.88 2.40
CA ASP A 250 24.14 -8.63 1.21
C ASP A 250 25.44 -8.10 0.58
N ARG A 251 26.09 -8.97 -0.20
CA ARG A 251 27.39 -8.68 -0.81
C ARG A 251 27.38 -7.41 -1.69
N ALA A 252 26.31 -7.20 -2.45
CA ALA A 252 26.22 -6.05 -3.34
C ALA A 252 26.12 -4.74 -2.55
N SER A 253 25.29 -4.70 -1.51
CA SER A 253 25.16 -3.53 -0.62
C SER A 253 26.48 -3.22 0.10
N LEU A 254 27.17 -4.22 0.63
CA LEU A 254 28.46 -4.04 1.30
C LEU A 254 29.54 -3.55 0.34
N ALA A 255 29.61 -4.10 -0.87
CA ALA A 255 30.58 -3.68 -1.89
C ALA A 255 30.32 -2.24 -2.35
N ALA A 256 29.06 -1.85 -2.52
CA ALA A 256 28.69 -0.50 -2.93
C ALA A 256 28.91 0.55 -1.83
N PHE A 257 28.78 0.18 -0.55
CA PHE A 257 29.09 1.06 0.57
C PHE A 257 30.58 1.37 0.65
N GLY A 258 31.45 0.40 0.34
CA GLY A 258 32.89 0.58 0.25
C GLY A 258 33.59 0.85 1.58
N GLY A 259 32.90 0.75 2.71
CA GLY A 259 33.39 0.96 4.07
C GLY A 259 33.00 -0.20 4.99
N ASP A 260 33.40 -0.08 6.27
CA ASP A 260 32.96 -1.01 7.31
C ASP A 260 31.68 -0.47 7.97
N PRO A 261 30.50 -1.11 7.78
CA PRO A 261 29.26 -0.70 8.44
C PRO A 261 29.31 -0.71 9.98
N ALA A 262 30.22 -1.49 10.57
CA ALA A 262 30.39 -1.53 12.01
C ALA A 262 31.17 -0.31 12.51
N ALA A 263 32.09 0.23 11.70
CA ALA A 263 32.85 1.45 12.00
C ALA A 263 32.03 2.73 11.75
N ASP A 264 31.11 2.72 10.78
CA ASP A 264 30.18 3.84 10.49
C ASP A 264 28.70 3.40 10.40
N PRO A 265 28.05 3.09 11.53
CA PRO A 265 26.65 2.68 11.53
C PRO A 265 25.70 3.78 11.03
N ALA A 266 26.03 5.04 11.25
CA ALA A 266 25.22 6.16 10.77
C ALA A 266 25.31 6.32 9.24
N GLY A 267 26.50 6.22 8.67
CA GLY A 267 26.73 6.18 7.23
C GLY A 267 26.05 4.99 6.56
N TRP A 268 26.13 3.80 7.18
CA TRP A 268 25.45 2.61 6.71
C TRP A 268 23.92 2.78 6.68
N SER A 269 23.35 3.41 7.72
CA SER A 269 21.91 3.71 7.75
C SER A 269 21.51 4.71 6.67
N ARG A 270 22.28 5.78 6.45
CA ARG A 270 22.05 6.74 5.34
C ARG A 270 22.13 6.05 4.00
N PHE A 271 23.17 5.26 3.76
CA PHE A 271 23.40 4.55 2.50
C PHE A 271 22.22 3.64 2.13
N ARG A 272 21.70 2.82 3.08
CA ARG A 272 20.53 1.97 2.83
C ARG A 272 19.28 2.79 2.49
N ARG A 273 19.10 3.94 3.11
CA ARG A 273 18.01 4.88 2.80
C ARG A 273 18.16 5.46 1.39
N GLU A 274 19.37 5.83 1.02
CA GLU A 274 19.71 6.31 -0.33
C GLU A 274 19.44 5.24 -1.40
N LEU A 275 19.69 3.96 -1.11
CA LEU A 275 19.37 2.85 -2.02
C LEU A 275 17.86 2.73 -2.30
N VAL A 276 17.02 2.87 -1.27
CA VAL A 276 15.57 2.87 -1.46
C VAL A 276 15.13 4.12 -2.22
N SER A 277 15.68 5.29 -1.89
CA SER A 277 15.39 6.55 -2.60
C SER A 277 15.79 6.47 -4.07
N LYS A 278 16.94 5.89 -4.37
CA LYS A 278 17.39 5.63 -5.74
C LYS A 278 16.42 4.73 -6.50
N LEU A 279 15.93 3.66 -5.87
CA LEU A 279 14.93 2.79 -6.47
C LEU A 279 13.63 3.53 -6.79
N VAL A 280 13.10 4.32 -5.84
CA VAL A 280 11.88 5.13 -6.07
C VAL A 280 12.09 6.07 -7.25
N LYS A 281 13.24 6.75 -7.30
CA LYS A 281 13.57 7.66 -8.41
C LYS A 281 13.71 6.94 -9.74
N GLU A 282 14.37 5.79 -9.80
CA GLU A 282 14.51 4.98 -11.02
C GLU A 282 13.14 4.52 -11.56
N VAL A 283 12.23 4.11 -10.67
CA VAL A 283 10.84 3.77 -11.05
C VAL A 283 10.11 5.02 -11.58
N HIS A 284 10.15 6.13 -10.83
CA HIS A 284 9.55 7.39 -11.24
C HIS A 284 10.03 7.82 -12.64
N ASP A 285 11.34 7.91 -12.83
CA ASP A 285 11.91 8.37 -14.09
C ASP A 285 11.52 7.43 -15.25
N SER A 286 11.51 6.10 -15.01
CA SER A 286 11.14 5.12 -16.03
C SER A 286 9.69 5.23 -16.45
N ILE A 287 8.74 5.40 -15.52
CA ILE A 287 7.31 5.58 -15.89
C ILE A 287 7.10 6.91 -16.62
N ARG A 288 7.82 7.99 -16.24
CA ARG A 288 7.73 9.30 -16.86
C ARG A 288 8.21 9.31 -18.31
N THR A 289 9.17 8.45 -18.67
CA THR A 289 9.58 8.31 -20.08
C THR A 289 8.48 7.72 -20.96
N VAL A 290 7.48 7.06 -20.36
CA VAL A 290 6.36 6.44 -21.08
C VAL A 290 5.14 7.34 -21.09
N ARG A 291 4.70 7.78 -19.90
CA ARG A 291 3.50 8.62 -19.73
C ARG A 291 3.55 9.36 -18.39
N ALA A 292 3.01 10.57 -18.35
CA ALA A 292 2.92 11.38 -17.12
C ALA A 292 1.79 10.88 -16.22
N VAL A 293 2.03 9.76 -15.52
CA VAL A 293 1.11 9.21 -14.51
C VAL A 293 1.70 9.37 -13.11
N PRO A 294 0.87 9.56 -12.04
CA PRO A 294 1.36 9.69 -10.68
C PRO A 294 2.03 8.42 -10.17
N LEU A 295 3.08 8.60 -9.38
CA LEU A 295 3.68 7.58 -8.54
C LEU A 295 3.27 7.81 -7.09
N SER A 296 2.61 6.83 -6.48
CA SER A 296 2.28 6.82 -5.06
C SER A 296 2.99 5.67 -4.35
N ALA A 297 3.14 5.78 -3.02
CA ALA A 297 3.74 4.71 -2.23
C ALA A 297 3.02 4.50 -0.90
N ALA A 298 2.81 3.22 -0.54
CA ALA A 298 2.48 2.82 0.81
C ALA A 298 3.69 3.04 1.71
N VAL A 299 3.56 3.95 2.65
CA VAL A 299 4.66 4.33 3.52
C VAL A 299 4.36 4.02 4.98
N TRP A 300 5.43 3.90 5.77
CA TRP A 300 5.30 3.61 7.19
C TRP A 300 4.54 4.75 7.90
N PRO A 301 3.64 4.44 8.83
CA PRO A 301 2.78 5.45 9.44
C PRO A 301 3.55 6.45 10.31
N ILE A 302 4.67 6.02 10.90
CA ILE A 302 5.56 6.86 11.70
C ILE A 302 6.78 7.20 10.85
N TYR A 303 6.89 8.45 10.40
CA TYR A 303 8.05 8.87 9.61
C TYR A 303 9.33 8.80 10.45
N ASP A 304 9.35 9.51 11.58
CA ASP A 304 10.46 9.47 12.52
C ASP A 304 9.95 9.34 13.97
N ARG A 305 10.34 8.25 14.64
CA ARG A 305 9.97 7.97 16.01
C ARG A 305 10.40 9.04 17.01
N GLU A 306 11.50 9.74 16.76
CA GLU A 306 12.03 10.74 17.68
C GLU A 306 11.09 11.93 17.81
N ARG A 307 10.35 12.27 16.76
CA ARG A 307 9.37 13.36 16.75
C ARG A 307 8.25 13.17 17.77
N PHE A 308 7.82 11.92 18.01
CA PHE A 308 6.73 11.58 18.93
C PHE A 308 7.21 10.87 20.21
N GLY A 309 8.51 10.58 20.30
CA GLY A 309 9.05 9.80 21.40
C GLY A 309 8.57 8.35 21.46
N TRP A 310 8.07 7.81 20.34
CA TRP A 310 7.64 6.42 20.27
C TRP A 310 8.84 5.47 20.27
N PRO A 311 8.81 4.41 21.09
CA PRO A 311 9.98 3.58 21.34
C PRO A 311 10.33 2.65 20.19
N SER A 312 9.35 2.32 19.37
CA SER A 312 9.50 1.38 18.27
C SER A 312 9.00 1.97 16.96
N SER A 313 9.63 1.56 15.86
CA SER A 313 9.12 1.76 14.52
C SER A 313 9.34 3.18 13.96
N SER A 314 10.15 3.27 12.92
CA SER A 314 10.42 4.51 12.20
C SER A 314 10.58 4.19 10.72
N GLY A 315 9.85 4.88 9.87
CA GLY A 315 10.00 4.80 8.41
C GLY A 315 11.44 5.04 8.00
N VAL A 316 12.02 6.15 8.46
CA VAL A 316 13.36 6.58 8.08
C VAL A 316 14.47 5.71 8.69
N ALA A 317 14.40 5.40 9.98
CA ALA A 317 15.54 4.77 10.70
C ALA A 317 15.49 3.25 10.68
N GLN A 318 14.32 2.63 10.56
CA GLN A 318 14.16 1.18 10.64
C GLN A 318 13.85 0.54 9.28
N PHE A 319 13.01 1.19 8.50
CA PHE A 319 12.54 0.68 7.20
C PHE A 319 13.16 1.40 6.01
N PHE A 320 13.95 2.44 6.27
CA PHE A 320 14.69 3.24 5.28
C PHE A 320 13.82 3.87 4.21
N GLN A 321 12.57 4.25 4.58
CA GLN A 321 11.64 4.99 3.74
C GLN A 321 11.77 6.49 4.00
N ASP A 322 12.43 7.21 3.12
CA ASP A 322 12.56 8.68 3.20
C ASP A 322 11.46 9.37 2.39
N THR A 323 10.22 9.16 2.81
CA THR A 323 9.01 9.65 2.11
C THR A 323 9.06 11.15 1.80
N TRP A 324 9.52 11.96 2.76
CA TRP A 324 9.59 13.41 2.56
C TRP A 324 10.73 13.81 1.63
N GLY A 325 11.84 13.08 1.67
CA GLY A 325 12.94 13.24 0.72
C GLY A 325 12.48 12.95 -0.70
N TRP A 326 11.76 11.84 -0.92
CA TRP A 326 11.22 11.47 -2.25
C TRP A 326 10.22 12.49 -2.78
N ALA A 327 9.39 13.06 -1.91
CA ALA A 327 8.45 14.11 -2.29
C ALA A 327 9.18 15.43 -2.60
N SER A 328 10.22 15.76 -1.83
CA SER A 328 11.00 16.98 -1.99
C SER A 328 11.83 16.99 -3.28
N ASP A 329 12.38 15.85 -3.70
CA ASP A 329 13.12 15.73 -4.97
C ASP A 329 12.21 15.48 -6.18
N GLY A 330 10.89 15.34 -5.94
CA GLY A 330 9.87 15.14 -6.97
C GLY A 330 9.71 13.71 -7.46
N SER A 331 10.38 12.73 -6.86
CA SER A 331 10.29 11.31 -7.25
C SER A 331 9.06 10.59 -6.68
N LEU A 332 8.29 11.22 -5.77
CA LEU A 332 7.02 10.72 -5.25
C LEU A 332 5.94 11.81 -5.34
N ASP A 333 4.79 11.47 -5.91
CA ASP A 333 3.66 12.38 -6.05
C ASP A 333 2.69 12.30 -4.88
N VAL A 334 2.49 11.10 -4.32
CA VAL A 334 1.53 10.86 -3.23
C VAL A 334 2.11 9.93 -2.19
N ALA A 335 2.17 10.39 -0.95
CA ALA A 335 2.40 9.53 0.20
C ALA A 335 1.09 8.91 0.69
N VAL A 336 1.08 7.59 0.90
CA VAL A 336 -0.06 6.84 1.44
C VAL A 336 0.38 6.17 2.74
N PRO A 337 0.40 6.93 3.88
CA PRO A 337 0.81 6.37 5.15
C PRO A 337 -0.20 5.32 5.65
N MET A 338 0.30 4.17 6.05
CA MET A 338 -0.49 3.05 6.58
C MET A 338 -0.92 3.30 8.03
N THR A 339 -1.69 4.35 8.26
CA THR A 339 -2.13 4.82 9.58
C THR A 339 -3.27 3.98 10.14
N TYR A 340 -3.05 2.68 10.36
CA TYR A 340 -4.07 1.69 10.74
C TYR A 340 -4.25 1.61 12.26
N PHE A 341 -4.50 2.75 12.92
CA PHE A 341 -4.65 2.90 14.37
C PHE A 341 -5.94 3.63 14.70
N TYR A 342 -6.28 3.70 15.98
CA TYR A 342 -7.37 4.52 16.47
C TYR A 342 -6.95 5.98 16.67
N VAL A 343 -7.91 6.90 16.60
CA VAL A 343 -7.73 8.27 17.11
C VAL A 343 -7.79 8.21 18.64
N ALA A 344 -6.72 8.63 19.31
CA ALA A 344 -6.68 8.66 20.77
C ALA A 344 -7.58 9.79 21.33
N ASP A 345 -8.05 9.62 22.57
CA ASP A 345 -8.83 10.63 23.28
C ASP A 345 -7.96 11.76 23.86
N ARG A 346 -6.91 12.15 23.15
CA ARG A 346 -5.96 13.19 23.58
C ARG A 346 -5.56 14.05 22.37
N PRO A 347 -5.33 15.36 22.58
CA PRO A 347 -4.76 16.18 21.53
C PRO A 347 -3.43 15.64 21.06
N CYS A 348 -3.14 15.75 19.77
CA CYS A 348 -1.84 15.47 19.21
C CYS A 348 -0.83 16.51 19.72
N SER A 349 -0.37 16.32 20.93
CA SER A 349 0.75 17.08 21.48
C SER A 349 1.98 16.18 21.40
N TYR A 350 3.12 16.75 20.98
CA TYR A 350 4.43 16.13 21.18
C TYR A 350 4.57 15.85 22.68
N LEU A 351 4.24 14.63 23.09
CA LEU A 351 4.26 14.26 24.50
C LEU A 351 5.72 14.18 24.94
N PRO A 352 6.19 15.03 25.87
CA PRO A 352 7.48 14.80 26.48
C PRO A 352 7.46 13.39 27.10
N ARG A 353 8.52 12.62 26.86
CA ARG A 353 8.69 11.27 27.43
C ARG A 353 8.39 11.32 28.92
N ARG A 354 7.31 10.71 29.36
CA ARG A 354 7.11 10.42 30.77
C ARG A 354 7.70 9.03 31.01
N PRO A 355 8.70 8.88 31.89
CA PRO A 355 9.24 7.58 32.23
C PRO A 355 8.11 6.65 32.65
N GLY A 356 8.01 5.48 32.02
CA GLY A 356 7.03 4.43 32.38
C GLY A 356 5.68 4.50 31.66
N LEU A 357 5.46 5.46 30.75
CA LEU A 357 4.27 5.49 29.87
C LEU A 357 4.73 5.44 28.41
N GLU A 358 4.49 4.29 27.77
CA GLU A 358 4.63 4.17 26.32
C GLU A 358 3.49 4.96 25.66
N PRO A 359 3.78 5.96 24.80
CA PRO A 359 2.74 6.64 24.05
C PRO A 359 2.14 5.65 23.04
N ASN A 360 0.83 5.44 23.10
CA ASN A 360 0.15 4.66 22.09
C ASN A 360 0.22 5.41 20.74
N PRO A 361 0.51 4.72 19.65
CA PRO A 361 0.38 5.28 18.31
C PRO A 361 -1.03 5.86 18.12
N ASP A 362 -1.10 7.07 17.60
CA ASP A 362 -2.32 7.83 17.42
C ASP A 362 -2.52 8.19 15.95
N TRP A 363 -3.68 7.89 15.39
CA TRP A 363 -3.98 8.11 13.98
C TRP A 363 -3.85 9.58 13.57
N GLU A 364 -4.42 10.48 14.36
CA GLU A 364 -4.41 11.93 14.08
C GLU A 364 -2.99 12.48 14.05
N CYS A 365 -2.15 12.10 15.03
CA CYS A 365 -0.76 12.55 15.10
C CYS A 365 0.06 12.11 13.90
N MET A 366 -0.11 10.86 13.46
CA MET A 366 0.59 10.33 12.29
C MET A 366 0.20 11.06 11.01
N VAL A 367 -1.11 11.27 10.81
CA VAL A 367 -1.63 11.98 9.64
C VAL A 367 -1.17 13.44 9.63
N ALA A 368 -1.30 14.13 10.76
CA ALA A 368 -0.85 15.52 10.89
C ALA A 368 0.66 15.67 10.61
N ASP A 369 1.49 14.71 11.05
CA ASP A 369 2.93 14.73 10.79
C ASP A 369 3.24 14.54 9.30
N HIS A 370 2.59 13.57 8.65
CA HIS A 370 2.75 13.38 7.20
C HIS A 370 2.29 14.61 6.41
N VAL A 371 1.15 15.20 6.76
CA VAL A 371 0.67 16.43 6.10
C VAL A 371 1.69 17.57 6.30
N ALA A 372 2.19 17.77 7.52
CA ALA A 372 3.17 18.80 7.80
C ALA A 372 4.49 18.62 7.03
N GLY A 373 4.96 17.36 6.91
CA GLY A 373 6.19 17.02 6.18
C GLY A 373 6.05 17.12 4.67
N MET A 374 4.87 16.78 4.13
CA MET A 374 4.59 16.81 2.70
C MET A 374 4.19 18.19 2.17
N LYS A 375 3.57 19.03 3.00
CA LYS A 375 3.08 20.36 2.60
C LYS A 375 4.14 21.25 1.95
N PRO A 376 5.39 21.35 2.44
CA PRO A 376 6.42 22.18 1.80
C PRO A 376 6.80 21.70 0.39
N THR A 377 6.58 20.43 0.08
CA THR A 377 6.92 19.81 -1.22
C THR A 377 5.85 20.06 -2.27
N GLY A 378 4.65 20.47 -1.87
CA GLY A 378 3.47 20.58 -2.73
C GLY A 378 2.89 19.21 -3.16
N ARG A 379 3.42 18.10 -2.63
CA ARG A 379 2.95 16.75 -2.94
C ARG A 379 1.81 16.32 -1.99
N PHE A 380 1.09 15.27 -2.37
CA PHE A 380 -0.16 14.89 -1.73
C PHE A 380 0.00 13.82 -0.65
N VAL A 381 -0.96 13.82 0.29
CA VAL A 381 -1.13 12.77 1.31
C VAL A 381 -2.54 12.18 1.17
N TYR A 382 -2.62 10.85 0.98
CA TYR A 382 -3.88 10.11 1.12
C TYR A 382 -3.80 9.28 2.40
N ALA A 383 -4.53 9.71 3.43
CA ALA A 383 -4.45 9.09 4.75
C ALA A 383 -5.01 7.66 4.75
N GLY A 384 -4.23 6.72 5.30
CA GLY A 384 -4.63 5.32 5.41
C GLY A 384 -5.72 5.10 6.44
N ILE A 385 -6.76 4.34 6.08
CA ILE A 385 -7.86 3.94 6.96
C ILE A 385 -7.96 2.42 6.94
N LEU A 386 -7.99 1.80 8.13
CA LEU A 386 -8.24 0.38 8.26
C LEU A 386 -9.76 0.11 8.23
N ALA A 387 -10.23 -0.57 7.21
CA ALA A 387 -11.66 -0.85 7.00
C ALA A 387 -12.30 -1.75 8.06
N GLY A 388 -11.49 -2.54 8.79
CA GLY A 388 -11.95 -3.40 9.88
C GLY A 388 -12.23 -2.68 11.21
N LEU A 389 -12.00 -1.36 11.29
CA LEU A 389 -12.34 -0.57 12.47
C LEU A 389 -13.86 -0.37 12.57
N PRO A 390 -14.40 -0.11 13.78
CA PRO A 390 -15.79 0.29 13.95
C PRO A 390 -16.12 1.52 13.09
N PHE A 391 -17.27 1.54 12.42
CA PHE A 391 -17.60 2.60 11.47
C PHE A 391 -17.57 4.03 12.09
N PRO A 392 -18.00 4.28 13.34
CA PRO A 392 -17.87 5.60 13.96
C PRO A 392 -16.41 6.08 14.07
N GLU A 393 -15.45 5.16 14.18
CA GLU A 393 -14.02 5.49 14.16
C GLU A 393 -13.57 5.89 12.75
N ILE A 394 -14.00 5.16 11.72
CA ILE A 394 -13.73 5.50 10.31
C ILE A 394 -14.29 6.90 9.99
N GLU A 395 -15.51 7.19 10.40
CA GLU A 395 -16.16 8.49 10.23
C GLU A 395 -15.36 9.61 10.92
N LYS A 396 -14.94 9.37 12.18
CA LYS A 396 -14.10 10.28 12.97
C LYS A 396 -12.78 10.56 12.25
N GLN A 397 -12.10 9.52 11.74
CA GLN A 397 -10.84 9.64 11.00
C GLN A 397 -10.99 10.46 9.72
N ILE A 398 -12.04 10.22 8.93
CA ILE A 398 -12.30 10.99 7.69
C ILE A 398 -12.55 12.47 8.03
N ARG A 399 -13.36 12.78 9.04
CA ARG A 399 -13.59 14.16 9.47
C ARG A 399 -12.30 14.85 9.91
N ILE A 400 -11.52 14.22 10.78
CA ILE A 400 -10.25 14.77 11.29
C ILE A 400 -9.24 14.94 10.15
N GLY A 401 -9.13 13.96 9.24
CA GLY A 401 -8.22 14.07 8.09
C GLY A 401 -8.53 15.26 7.19
N ARG A 402 -9.83 15.55 6.97
CA ARG A 402 -10.28 16.76 6.25
C ARG A 402 -9.88 18.04 6.99
N GLU A 403 -10.01 18.07 8.31
CA GLU A 403 -9.60 19.20 9.15
C GLU A 403 -8.08 19.45 9.08
N HIS A 404 -7.26 18.40 8.97
CA HIS A 404 -5.81 18.49 8.76
C HIS A 404 -5.41 18.79 7.31
N GLY A 405 -6.34 18.77 6.37
CA GLY A 405 -6.09 19.12 4.97
C GLY A 405 -5.38 18.00 4.17
N VAL A 406 -5.71 16.73 4.45
CA VAL A 406 -5.30 15.63 3.56
C VAL A 406 -5.92 15.79 2.18
N ASN A 407 -5.23 15.33 1.13
CA ASN A 407 -5.74 15.38 -0.24
C ASN A 407 -6.68 14.21 -0.55
N GLY A 408 -6.83 13.26 0.38
CA GLY A 408 -7.72 12.12 0.24
C GLY A 408 -7.49 11.04 1.28
N PHE A 409 -8.20 9.93 1.09
CA PHE A 409 -8.18 8.76 1.95
C PHE A 409 -7.91 7.50 1.14
N SER A 410 -7.24 6.55 1.77
CA SER A 410 -6.94 5.25 1.20
C SER A 410 -7.42 4.16 2.15
N VAL A 411 -8.50 3.45 1.77
CA VAL A 411 -9.18 2.47 2.62
C VAL A 411 -8.62 1.07 2.37
N TYR A 412 -8.02 0.48 3.39
CA TYR A 412 -7.47 -0.88 3.35
C TYR A 412 -8.41 -1.83 4.12
N SER A 413 -9.15 -2.70 3.48
CA SER A 413 -9.16 -3.05 2.06
C SER A 413 -10.56 -3.43 1.60
N TYR A 414 -10.74 -3.74 0.30
CA TYR A 414 -11.98 -4.27 -0.26
C TYR A 414 -12.50 -5.46 0.54
N GLY A 415 -11.65 -6.49 0.75
CA GLY A 415 -12.03 -7.67 1.52
C GLY A 415 -12.49 -7.33 2.94
N ALA A 416 -11.83 -6.42 3.63
CA ALA A 416 -12.23 -6.00 4.97
C ALA A 416 -13.56 -5.23 4.97
N LEU A 417 -13.81 -4.36 3.97
CA LEU A 417 -15.13 -3.70 3.82
C LEU A 417 -16.26 -4.69 3.52
N GLN A 418 -15.97 -5.77 2.78
CA GLN A 418 -16.92 -6.84 2.53
C GLN A 418 -17.29 -7.58 3.81
N GLU A 419 -16.30 -7.89 4.66
CA GLU A 419 -16.52 -8.58 5.94
C GLU A 419 -17.40 -7.76 6.91
N VAL A 420 -17.17 -6.45 6.98
CA VAL A 420 -17.91 -5.56 7.92
C VAL A 420 -19.16 -4.95 7.30
N GLY A 421 -19.36 -5.06 5.97
CA GLY A 421 -20.53 -4.55 5.27
C GLY A 421 -20.69 -3.02 5.30
N ALA A 422 -19.59 -2.25 5.43
CA ALA A 422 -19.60 -0.81 5.65
C ALA A 422 -19.84 0.05 4.39
N TRP A 423 -20.04 -0.54 3.22
CA TRP A 423 -20.20 0.16 1.93
C TRP A 423 -21.28 1.25 1.95
N ARG A 424 -22.50 0.88 2.39
CA ARG A 424 -23.63 1.81 2.49
C ARG A 424 -23.38 2.92 3.50
N MET A 425 -22.67 2.61 4.57
CA MET A 425 -22.36 3.57 5.61
C MET A 425 -21.39 4.64 5.09
N LEU A 426 -20.39 4.25 4.29
CA LEU A 426 -19.52 5.19 3.59
C LEU A 426 -20.33 6.04 2.58
N ALA A 427 -21.10 5.40 1.70
CA ALA A 427 -21.88 6.06 0.67
C ALA A 427 -22.92 7.03 1.21
N ASN A 428 -23.57 6.72 2.34
CA ASN A 428 -24.61 7.58 2.94
C ASN A 428 -24.06 8.53 4.02
N GLY A 429 -22.81 8.34 4.42
CA GLY A 429 -22.11 9.11 5.44
C GLY A 429 -20.98 9.97 4.86
N PRO A 430 -19.72 9.71 5.21
CA PRO A 430 -18.62 10.61 4.88
C PRO A 430 -18.32 10.73 3.38
N PHE A 431 -18.74 9.78 2.55
CA PHE A 431 -18.60 9.80 1.08
C PHE A 431 -19.91 10.12 0.35
N ARG A 432 -20.92 10.61 1.03
CA ARG A 432 -22.26 10.87 0.48
C ARG A 432 -22.23 11.72 -0.80
N GLU A 433 -21.49 12.82 -0.77
CA GLU A 433 -21.35 13.67 -1.94
C GLU A 433 -20.21 13.14 -2.83
N PRO A 434 -20.40 12.98 -4.15
CA PRO A 434 -19.35 12.59 -5.06
C PRO A 434 -18.15 13.56 -5.01
N ALA A 435 -16.94 13.01 -5.23
CA ALA A 435 -15.72 13.80 -5.27
C ALA A 435 -14.88 13.42 -6.50
N SER A 436 -14.12 14.39 -7.01
CA SER A 436 -13.11 14.16 -8.04
C SER A 436 -11.74 13.92 -7.43
N VAL A 437 -10.91 13.13 -8.10
CA VAL A 437 -9.50 12.99 -7.70
C VAL A 437 -8.80 14.34 -7.86
N PRO A 438 -8.04 14.81 -6.85
CA PRO A 438 -7.34 16.08 -6.92
C PRO A 438 -6.37 16.16 -8.10
N ARG A 439 -6.38 17.29 -8.79
CA ARG A 439 -5.46 17.54 -9.91
C ARG A 439 -4.03 17.70 -9.41
N MET A 440 -3.09 17.15 -10.14
CA MET A 440 -1.65 17.23 -9.87
C MET A 440 -0.99 18.15 -10.92
N PRO A 441 -0.81 19.46 -10.62
CA PRO A 441 -0.33 20.43 -11.62
C PRO A 441 1.07 20.11 -12.16
N TRP A 442 1.89 19.42 -11.39
CA TRP A 442 3.25 19.01 -11.79
C TRP A 442 3.29 17.83 -12.78
N LEU A 443 2.13 17.23 -13.10
CA LEU A 443 2.00 16.16 -14.10
C LEU A 443 1.62 16.67 -15.50
N GLN A 444 1.43 17.95 -15.65
CA GLN A 444 1.03 18.59 -16.91
C GLN A 444 2.22 18.85 -17.84
#